data_f62602bd82e2c325c8c2964c9c84355a
#
_entry.id   f62602bd82e2c325c8c2964c9c84355a
#
_cell.length_a   1.000
_cell.length_b   1.000
_cell.length_c   1.000
_cell.angle_alpha   90.00
_cell.angle_beta   90.00
_cell.angle_gamma   90.00
#
_symmetry.space_group_name_H-M   'P 1'
#
loop_
_entity.id
_entity.type
_entity.pdbx_description
1 polymer ?
#
loop_
_entity_poly.entity_id
_entity_poly.type
_entity_poly.pdbx_seq_one_letter_code
_entity_poly.pdbx_strand_id
1 'polypeptide(L)'
;MTEDSLEKQRQGLIVRLTKVRERYTQCVADVSIEVANRGSEWSIVDLLRHTTGGGYRTMLTRLLKEDNPQMSGFDADANWRMVVDSILTDIDEVIKVASDLTVEELGRSGQRGDQAIGVLDVLTLMVNHYDEHLRQLIEEVRPREGLPQV
;
A
#
# COMPACT_ATOMS: atom_id res chain seq x y z
N MET A 1 23.75 4.50 7.19
CA MET A 1 23.42 3.53 6.14
C MET A 1 24.12 3.97 4.85
N THR A 2 24.76 3.07 4.17
CA THR A 2 25.49 3.38 2.92
C THR A 2 24.53 3.55 1.74
N GLU A 3 24.95 4.26 0.68
CA GLU A 3 24.19 4.42 -0.56
C GLU A 3 23.81 3.06 -1.16
N ASP A 4 24.75 2.12 -1.22
CA ASP A 4 24.52 0.77 -1.73
C ASP A 4 23.45 0.01 -0.91
N SER A 5 23.41 0.22 0.41
CA SER A 5 22.42 -0.38 1.29
C SER A 5 21.02 0.20 1.04
N LEU A 6 20.92 1.51 0.88
CA LEU A 6 19.66 2.20 0.56
C LEU A 6 19.11 1.76 -0.80
N GLU A 7 19.98 1.69 -1.79
CA GLU A 7 19.61 1.25 -3.15
C GLU A 7 19.12 -0.20 -3.16
N LYS A 8 19.82 -1.08 -2.46
CA LYS A 8 19.42 -2.49 -2.35
C LYS A 8 18.06 -2.65 -1.68
N GLN A 9 17.79 -1.88 -0.63
CA GLN A 9 16.48 -1.87 0.02
C GLN A 9 15.39 -1.36 -0.91
N ARG A 10 15.63 -0.27 -1.62
CA ARG A 10 14.71 0.27 -2.63
C ARG A 10 14.34 -0.79 -3.67
N GLN A 11 15.33 -1.45 -4.27
CA GLN A 11 15.09 -2.48 -5.28
C GLN A 11 14.28 -3.65 -4.73
N GLY A 12 14.56 -4.10 -3.51
CA GLY A 12 13.78 -5.13 -2.85
C GLY A 12 12.30 -4.75 -2.66
N LEU A 13 12.06 -3.51 -2.27
CA LEU A 13 10.69 -2.98 -2.10
C LEU A 13 9.95 -2.87 -3.44
N ILE A 14 10.62 -2.41 -4.51
CA ILE A 14 10.03 -2.33 -5.85
C ILE A 14 9.63 -3.74 -6.35
N VAL A 15 10.48 -4.74 -6.15
CA VAL A 15 10.17 -6.13 -6.51
C VAL A 15 8.93 -6.63 -5.77
N ARG A 16 8.84 -6.37 -4.46
CA ARG A 16 7.67 -6.74 -3.66
C ARG A 16 6.41 -6.01 -4.11
N LEU A 17 6.48 -4.72 -4.36
CA LEU A 17 5.35 -3.92 -4.87
C LEU A 17 4.84 -4.45 -6.21
N THR A 18 5.74 -4.79 -7.12
CA THR A 18 5.38 -5.36 -8.43
C THR A 18 4.63 -6.68 -8.29
N LYS A 19 5.10 -7.57 -7.40
CA LYS A 19 4.43 -8.84 -7.11
C LYS A 19 3.05 -8.63 -6.49
N VAL A 20 2.94 -7.74 -5.52
CA VAL A 20 1.67 -7.39 -4.88
C VAL A 20 0.67 -6.86 -5.91
N ARG A 21 1.10 -5.97 -6.79
CA ARG A 21 0.27 -5.46 -7.88
C ARG A 21 -0.27 -6.58 -8.78
N GLU A 22 0.59 -7.49 -9.21
CA GLU A 22 0.18 -8.66 -10.03
C GLU A 22 -0.86 -9.52 -9.30
N ARG A 23 -0.63 -9.78 -8.01
CA ARG A 23 -1.56 -10.57 -7.19
C ARG A 23 -2.91 -9.88 -7.01
N TYR A 24 -2.95 -8.58 -6.76
CA TYR A 24 -4.21 -7.84 -6.71
C TYR A 24 -4.96 -7.90 -8.05
N THR A 25 -4.26 -7.75 -9.16
CA THR A 25 -4.85 -7.90 -10.50
C THR A 25 -5.57 -9.25 -10.64
N GLN A 26 -4.94 -10.34 -10.22
CA GLN A 26 -5.53 -11.68 -10.24
C GLN A 26 -6.73 -11.80 -9.28
N CYS A 27 -6.60 -11.24 -8.07
CA CYS A 27 -7.60 -11.37 -7.01
C CYS A 27 -8.90 -10.61 -7.26
N VAL A 28 -8.87 -9.55 -8.08
CA VAL A 28 -10.06 -8.72 -8.37
C VAL A 28 -10.68 -9.01 -9.73
N ALA A 29 -9.98 -9.73 -10.61
CA ALA A 29 -10.40 -9.97 -11.99
C ALA A 29 -11.74 -10.72 -12.11
N ASP A 30 -12.03 -11.62 -11.17
CA ASP A 30 -13.23 -12.46 -11.15
C ASP A 30 -14.29 -11.99 -10.14
N VAL A 31 -14.13 -10.80 -9.55
CA VAL A 31 -15.03 -10.27 -8.52
C VAL A 31 -16.10 -9.39 -9.15
N SER A 32 -17.37 -9.80 -9.01
CA SER A 32 -18.52 -8.95 -9.37
C SER A 32 -18.81 -7.92 -8.30
N ILE A 33 -19.52 -6.86 -8.66
CA ILE A 33 -19.96 -5.82 -7.71
C ILE A 33 -20.80 -6.43 -6.58
N GLU A 34 -21.66 -7.39 -6.91
CA GLU A 34 -22.49 -8.09 -5.92
C GLU A 34 -21.64 -8.83 -4.89
N VAL A 35 -20.69 -9.64 -5.35
CA VAL A 35 -19.76 -10.39 -4.48
C VAL A 35 -18.89 -9.44 -3.66
N ALA A 36 -18.42 -8.37 -4.27
CA ALA A 36 -17.58 -7.37 -3.60
C ALA A 36 -18.25 -6.72 -2.38
N ASN A 37 -19.57 -6.57 -2.41
CA ASN A 37 -20.35 -5.92 -1.34
C ASN A 37 -20.90 -6.88 -0.30
N ARG A 38 -20.68 -8.19 -0.42
CA ARG A 38 -21.18 -9.18 0.54
C ARG A 38 -20.38 -9.17 1.83
N GLY A 39 -21.07 -9.47 2.89
CA GLY A 39 -20.49 -9.66 4.23
C GLY A 39 -20.67 -8.47 5.14
N SER A 40 -20.88 -8.75 6.42
CA SER A 40 -21.06 -7.75 7.48
C SER A 40 -19.74 -7.25 8.06
N GLU A 41 -18.66 -8.00 7.88
CA GLU A 41 -17.32 -7.66 8.32
C GLU A 41 -16.35 -7.93 7.17
N TRP A 42 -15.54 -6.94 6.84
CA TRP A 42 -14.53 -7.06 5.79
C TRP A 42 -15.09 -7.68 4.49
N SER A 43 -16.10 -7.04 3.90
CA SER A 43 -16.39 -7.28 2.49
C SER A 43 -15.13 -7.00 1.65
N ILE A 44 -15.08 -7.51 0.41
CA ILE A 44 -13.95 -7.21 -0.48
C ILE A 44 -13.82 -5.70 -0.67
N VAL A 45 -14.96 -5.00 -0.80
CA VAL A 45 -14.99 -3.52 -0.85
C VAL A 45 -14.32 -2.89 0.35
N ASP A 46 -14.70 -3.31 1.56
CA ASP A 46 -14.18 -2.71 2.79
C ASP A 46 -12.68 -2.99 2.94
N LEU A 47 -12.26 -4.20 2.60
CA LEU A 47 -10.85 -4.58 2.65
C LEU A 47 -10.01 -3.73 1.67
N LEU A 48 -10.45 -3.61 0.42
CA LEU A 48 -9.73 -2.82 -0.57
C LEU A 48 -9.75 -1.32 -0.23
N ARG A 49 -10.88 -0.82 0.27
CA ARG A 49 -10.99 0.57 0.75
C ARG A 49 -10.00 0.85 1.88
N HIS A 50 -9.90 -0.05 2.84
CA HIS A 50 -8.92 0.06 3.93
C HIS A 50 -7.49 0.04 3.38
N THR A 51 -7.20 -0.85 2.43
CA THR A 51 -5.87 -0.99 1.82
C THR A 51 -5.44 0.26 1.05
N THR A 52 -6.37 0.92 0.36
CA THR A 52 -6.10 2.13 -0.44
C THR A 52 -6.26 3.43 0.35
N GLY A 53 -6.69 3.37 1.59
CA GLY A 53 -6.80 4.57 2.45
C GLY A 53 -5.49 5.35 2.49
N GLY A 54 -5.48 6.57 1.96
CA GLY A 54 -4.31 7.38 1.57
C GLY A 54 -3.30 7.77 2.64
N GLY A 55 -3.36 7.22 3.85
CA GLY A 55 -2.52 7.63 4.97
C GLY A 55 -1.02 7.47 4.72
N TYR A 56 -0.58 6.31 4.26
CA TYR A 56 0.84 6.08 3.98
C TYR A 56 1.35 6.88 2.79
N ARG A 57 0.56 7.05 1.74
CA ARG A 57 0.93 7.90 0.60
C ARG A 57 1.06 9.37 1.03
N THR A 58 0.15 9.86 1.86
CA THR A 58 0.23 11.20 2.44
C THR A 58 1.50 11.35 3.28
N MET A 59 1.81 10.37 4.11
CA MET A 59 3.05 10.37 4.90
C MET A 59 4.29 10.41 4.01
N LEU A 60 4.34 9.58 2.97
CA LEU A 60 5.45 9.56 2.02
C LEU A 60 5.61 10.92 1.32
N THR A 61 4.51 11.50 0.84
CA THR A 61 4.52 12.81 0.19
C THR A 61 5.05 13.89 1.12
N ARG A 62 4.63 13.90 2.39
CA ARG A 62 5.09 14.88 3.38
C ARG A 62 6.57 14.70 3.69
N LEU A 63 7.07 13.47 3.82
CA LEU A 63 8.49 13.20 4.02
C LEU A 63 9.37 13.71 2.87
N LEU A 64 8.83 13.71 1.65
CA LEU A 64 9.56 14.17 0.47
C LEU A 64 9.53 15.70 0.31
N LYS A 65 8.50 16.39 0.82
CA LYS A 65 8.26 17.82 0.60
C LYS A 65 8.55 18.72 1.79
N GLU A 66 8.47 18.21 3.01
CA GLU A 66 8.62 18.97 4.23
C GLU A 66 9.89 18.57 4.98
N ASP A 67 10.47 19.50 5.74
CA ASP A 67 11.58 19.21 6.63
C ASP A 67 11.07 18.62 7.95
N ASN A 68 11.53 17.41 8.30
CA ASN A 68 11.19 16.73 9.55
C ASN A 68 9.70 16.84 9.94
N PRO A 69 8.77 16.41 9.05
CA PRO A 69 7.35 16.62 9.30
C PRO A 69 6.85 15.84 10.52
N GLN A 70 5.93 16.43 11.24
CA GLN A 70 5.18 15.76 12.31
C GLN A 70 3.94 15.11 11.69
N MET A 71 3.76 13.81 11.86
CA MET A 71 2.69 13.04 11.23
C MET A 71 1.69 12.51 12.24
N SER A 72 0.41 12.67 11.93
CA SER A 72 -0.71 12.09 12.67
C SER A 72 -1.28 10.88 11.90
N GLY A 73 -2.25 10.18 12.48
CA GLY A 73 -2.85 8.97 11.91
C GLY A 73 -3.56 9.17 10.57
N PHE A 74 -4.19 8.11 10.09
CA PHE A 74 -4.79 8.04 8.77
C PHE A 74 -6.14 8.71 8.68
N ASP A 75 -6.39 9.39 7.55
CA ASP A 75 -7.72 9.75 7.08
C ASP A 75 -8.06 8.86 5.88
N ALA A 76 -8.99 7.93 6.08
CA ALA A 76 -9.39 6.98 5.05
C ALA A 76 -10.78 7.36 4.54
N ASP A 77 -10.84 8.14 3.45
CA ASP A 77 -12.10 8.49 2.81
C ASP A 77 -12.05 8.12 1.33
N ALA A 78 -12.48 6.89 1.02
CA ALA A 78 -12.56 6.40 -0.34
C ALA A 78 -13.90 5.72 -0.61
N ASN A 79 -14.55 6.05 -1.73
CA ASN A 79 -15.75 5.36 -2.15
C ASN A 79 -15.42 4.13 -3.03
N TRP A 80 -16.37 3.20 -3.13
CA TRP A 80 -16.21 1.92 -3.83
C TRP A 80 -15.71 2.01 -5.27
N ARG A 81 -16.23 2.93 -6.08
CA ARG A 81 -15.82 3.08 -7.48
C ARG A 81 -14.35 3.43 -7.62
N MET A 82 -13.83 4.21 -6.69
CA MET A 82 -12.43 4.60 -6.68
C MET A 82 -11.52 3.46 -6.21
N VAL A 83 -12.04 2.56 -5.38
CA VAL A 83 -11.23 1.55 -4.71
C VAL A 83 -10.70 0.49 -5.67
N VAL A 84 -11.55 -0.13 -6.49
CA VAL A 84 -11.12 -1.16 -7.46
C VAL A 84 -10.24 -0.56 -8.55
N ASP A 85 -10.60 0.62 -9.06
CA ASP A 85 -9.81 1.30 -10.09
C ASP A 85 -8.53 1.92 -9.52
N SER A 86 -8.53 2.27 -8.24
CA SER A 86 -7.41 2.99 -7.63
C SER A 86 -6.34 2.10 -7.03
N ILE A 87 -6.66 0.87 -6.58
CA ILE A 87 -5.63 0.05 -5.89
C ILE A 87 -4.42 -0.24 -6.79
N LEU A 88 -4.65 -0.61 -8.04
CA LEU A 88 -3.56 -0.88 -8.98
C LEU A 88 -2.83 0.40 -9.35
N THR A 89 -3.58 1.49 -9.55
CA THR A 89 -3.02 2.82 -9.84
C THR A 89 -2.21 3.32 -8.65
N ASP A 90 -2.70 3.14 -7.42
CA ASP A 90 -1.96 3.51 -6.22
C ASP A 90 -0.63 2.77 -6.10
N ILE A 91 -0.64 1.46 -6.34
CA ILE A 91 0.59 0.66 -6.30
C ILE A 91 1.55 1.10 -7.41
N ASP A 92 1.05 1.34 -8.63
CA ASP A 92 1.87 1.84 -9.75
C ASP A 92 2.51 3.20 -9.42
N GLU A 93 1.76 4.10 -8.80
CA GLU A 93 2.29 5.41 -8.37
C GLU A 93 3.36 5.26 -7.29
N VAL A 94 3.17 4.34 -6.34
CA VAL A 94 4.19 4.07 -5.31
C VAL A 94 5.45 3.47 -5.93
N ILE A 95 5.31 2.53 -6.87
CA ILE A 95 6.44 1.98 -7.63
C ILE A 95 7.19 3.12 -8.35
N LYS A 96 6.45 4.02 -9.01
CA LYS A 96 7.04 5.16 -9.72
C LYS A 96 7.81 6.08 -8.75
N VAL A 97 7.18 6.46 -7.65
CA VAL A 97 7.83 7.30 -6.63
C VAL A 97 9.09 6.62 -6.11
N ALA A 98 9.01 5.35 -5.71
CA ALA A 98 10.16 4.61 -5.20
C ALA A 98 11.31 4.50 -6.21
N SER A 99 10.97 4.37 -7.50
CA SER A 99 11.96 4.28 -8.59
C SER A 99 12.66 5.60 -8.87
N ASP A 100 11.94 6.72 -8.72
CA ASP A 100 12.43 8.06 -9.05
C ASP A 100 13.19 8.72 -7.89
N LEU A 101 13.14 8.17 -6.67
CA LEU A 101 13.82 8.74 -5.50
C LEU A 101 15.34 8.76 -5.67
N THR A 102 15.96 9.88 -5.31
CA THR A 102 17.41 9.96 -5.15
C THR A 102 17.85 9.26 -3.87
N VAL A 103 19.15 8.92 -3.78
CA VAL A 103 19.72 8.35 -2.55
C VAL A 103 19.58 9.30 -1.36
N GLU A 104 19.71 10.60 -1.58
CA GLU A 104 19.48 11.61 -0.55
C GLU A 104 18.05 11.57 -0.03
N GLU A 105 17.05 11.50 -0.92
CA GLU A 105 15.64 11.39 -0.56
C GLU A 105 15.35 10.08 0.19
N LEU A 106 15.96 8.97 -0.17
CA LEU A 106 15.83 7.71 0.56
C LEU A 106 16.29 7.80 2.02
N GLY A 107 17.21 8.70 2.32
CA GLY A 107 17.71 8.96 3.67
C GLY A 107 16.90 9.96 4.49
N ARG A 108 15.85 10.58 3.92
CA ARG A 108 15.01 11.57 4.63
C ARG A 108 14.17 10.93 5.71
N SER A 109 13.95 11.69 6.78
CA SER A 109 13.15 11.26 7.92
C SER A 109 12.32 12.40 8.52
N GLY A 110 11.31 12.03 9.28
CA GLY A 110 10.45 12.91 10.06
C GLY A 110 10.08 12.27 11.39
N GLN A 111 9.06 12.76 12.04
CA GLN A 111 8.57 12.25 13.31
C GLN A 111 7.10 11.82 13.21
N ARG A 112 6.80 10.68 13.79
CA ARG A 112 5.45 10.17 13.99
C ARG A 112 5.25 9.94 15.49
N GLY A 113 4.63 10.90 16.16
CA GLY A 113 4.63 10.90 17.63
C GLY A 113 6.05 11.03 18.19
N ASP A 114 6.46 10.09 19.03
CA ASP A 114 7.80 10.04 19.63
C ASP A 114 8.81 9.25 18.78
N GLN A 115 8.39 8.72 17.65
CA GLN A 115 9.23 7.88 16.80
C GLN A 115 9.71 8.62 15.56
N ALA A 116 11.00 8.49 15.26
CA ALA A 116 11.53 8.84 13.95
C ALA A 116 11.00 7.88 12.89
N ILE A 117 10.62 8.41 11.73
CA ILE A 117 10.14 7.62 10.60
C ILE A 117 10.79 8.15 9.32
N GLY A 118 11.43 7.26 8.57
CA GLY A 118 12.10 7.59 7.31
C GLY A 118 11.30 7.21 6.08
N VAL A 119 11.77 7.63 4.91
CA VAL A 119 11.18 7.27 3.61
C VAL A 119 11.14 5.77 3.41
N LEU A 120 12.24 5.05 3.69
CA LEU A 120 12.28 3.58 3.59
C LEU A 120 11.35 2.89 4.59
N ASP A 121 11.19 3.45 5.79
CA ASP A 121 10.23 2.93 6.77
C ASP A 121 8.81 3.02 6.24
N VAL A 122 8.43 4.16 5.66
CA VAL A 122 7.09 4.34 5.07
C VAL A 122 6.87 3.41 3.89
N LEU A 123 7.83 3.29 2.97
CA LEU A 123 7.74 2.35 1.85
C LEU A 123 7.60 0.91 2.34
N THR A 124 8.34 0.52 3.38
CA THR A 124 8.23 -0.81 3.98
C THR A 124 6.85 -1.03 4.62
N LEU A 125 6.35 -0.03 5.36
CA LEU A 125 5.00 -0.08 5.92
C LEU A 125 3.93 -0.22 4.84
N MET A 126 4.06 0.50 3.72
CA MET A 126 3.14 0.39 2.58
C MET A 126 3.13 -1.02 1.99
N VAL A 127 4.30 -1.57 1.72
CA VAL A 127 4.42 -2.93 1.16
C VAL A 127 3.85 -3.96 2.12
N ASN A 128 4.17 -3.88 3.41
CA ASN A 128 3.65 -4.78 4.42
C ASN A 128 2.12 -4.69 4.53
N HIS A 129 1.57 -3.48 4.45
CA HIS A 129 0.14 -3.23 4.49
C HIS A 129 -0.58 -3.87 3.28
N TYR A 130 -0.04 -3.68 2.08
CA TYR A 130 -0.56 -4.34 0.88
C TYR A 130 -0.49 -5.87 0.98
N ASP A 131 0.65 -6.41 1.41
CA ASP A 131 0.86 -7.86 1.58
C ASP A 131 -0.10 -8.47 2.61
N GLU A 132 -0.28 -7.82 3.74
CA GLU A 132 -1.17 -8.28 4.82
C GLU A 132 -2.62 -8.39 4.34
N HIS A 133 -3.12 -7.35 3.72
CA HIS A 133 -4.51 -7.33 3.23
C HIS A 133 -4.71 -8.19 1.99
N LEU A 134 -3.69 -8.33 1.14
CA LEU A 134 -3.72 -9.30 0.04
C LEU A 134 -3.84 -10.72 0.58
N ARG A 135 -3.05 -11.08 1.59
CA ARG A 135 -3.14 -12.39 2.24
C ARG A 135 -4.52 -12.61 2.85
N GLN A 136 -5.06 -11.61 3.54
CA GLN A 136 -6.41 -11.66 4.10
C GLN A 136 -7.47 -11.88 3.02
N LEU A 137 -7.33 -11.18 1.88
CA LEU A 137 -8.23 -11.36 0.73
C LEU A 137 -8.18 -12.80 0.19
N ILE A 138 -6.98 -13.34 0.01
CA ILE A 138 -6.76 -14.68 -0.57
C ILE A 138 -7.18 -15.79 0.40
N GLU A 139 -6.80 -15.70 1.67
CA GLU A 139 -6.93 -16.80 2.63
C GLU A 139 -8.26 -16.78 3.40
N GLU A 140 -8.88 -15.62 3.56
CA GLU A 140 -10.09 -15.48 4.37
C GLU A 140 -11.31 -15.06 3.56
N VAL A 141 -11.22 -13.95 2.82
CA VAL A 141 -12.39 -13.34 2.19
C VAL A 141 -12.83 -14.09 0.94
N ARG A 142 -11.91 -14.40 0.02
CA ARG A 142 -12.24 -15.16 -1.20
C ARG A 142 -12.82 -16.54 -0.90
N PRO A 143 -12.24 -17.37 -0.01
CA PRO A 143 -12.84 -18.66 0.36
C PRO A 143 -14.23 -18.52 0.98
N ARG A 144 -14.43 -17.55 1.85
CA ARG A 144 -15.73 -17.27 2.46
C ARG A 144 -16.81 -16.98 1.41
N GLU A 145 -16.46 -16.27 0.34
CA GLU A 145 -17.38 -15.93 -0.76
C GLU A 145 -17.47 -17.02 -1.84
N GLY A 146 -16.83 -18.17 -1.64
CA GLY A 146 -16.86 -19.28 -2.60
C GLY A 146 -16.09 -19.03 -3.89
N LEU A 147 -15.17 -18.07 -3.89
CA LEU A 147 -14.34 -17.74 -5.05
C LEU A 147 -13.19 -18.75 -5.20
N PRO A 148 -12.77 -19.08 -6.44
CA PRO A 148 -11.69 -20.00 -6.67
C PRO A 148 -10.36 -19.48 -6.12
N GLN A 149 -9.43 -20.40 -5.87
CA GLN A 149 -8.06 -20.04 -5.48
C GLN A 149 -7.34 -19.32 -6.63
N VAL A 150 -6.47 -18.39 -6.25
CA VAL A 150 -5.63 -17.61 -7.18
C VAL A 150 -4.15 -17.69 -6.82
#